data_04a8a897ace0c40b1f2c6ce32e353afe
#
_entry.id   04a8a897ace0c40b1f2c6ce32e353afe
#
_cell.length_a   1.000
_cell.length_b   1.000
_cell.length_c   1.000
_cell.angle_alpha   90.00
_cell.angle_beta   90.00
_cell.angle_gamma   90.00
#
_symmetry.space_group_name_H-M   'P 1'
#
loop_
_entity.id
_entity.type
_entity.pdbx_description
1 polymer ?
#
loop_
_entity_poly.entity_id
_entity_poly.type
_entity_poly.pdbx_seq_one_letter_code
_entity_poly.pdbx_strand_id
1 'polypeptide(L)'
;VLADEDGDLVETTMTARLAEPCALGDTSWIEPGQVSWEFWNAASPYGPDVDFVAGFNTATYKYFIDFAARFGIPYIIMDEGWAEDTRDPYTPNPEVDLHELIRYGEERGVGVILWLTWLTVEKHFDLFERLSEWGVRGVKIDFMDRSDQWMVNYYERVAAEAARHRMVVAFHGAFKPAGLEYKYPNVLAYEGVRGMENMGGCTPANSLWLPFIRNAVGPMDYTPGAMISMQPEAYCGNRPNAASIGTRAYQMALFVLFETGLQMLADNPTLYYREEECTRFISQVPVTWDETRALRAEAGKHVVVAKRKGAKRYLGAIRAGDDPQDAEFEIPLDFLAGDRDYRMTSFEDGINAFRQAMDYRKKERQVRRGDMIAVRMARNGGWTAVIE
;
A
#
# COMPACT_ATOMS: atom_id res chain seq x y z
N VAL A 1 7.74 22.72 -0.20
CA VAL A 1 6.99 22.98 1.02
C VAL A 1 7.98 23.35 2.11
N LEU A 2 7.71 24.39 2.87
CA LEU A 2 8.42 24.78 4.08
C LEU A 2 7.42 24.77 5.23
N ALA A 3 7.85 24.31 6.39
CA ALA A 3 7.03 24.19 7.59
C ALA A 3 7.86 24.57 8.82
N ASP A 4 7.20 25.03 9.88
CA ASP A 4 7.87 25.39 11.14
C ASP A 4 8.13 24.13 11.99
N GLU A 5 7.23 23.16 11.91
CA GLU A 5 7.33 21.87 12.62
C GLU A 5 7.32 20.68 11.63
N ASP A 6 8.04 19.62 11.96
CA ASP A 6 8.10 18.43 11.11
C ASP A 6 6.71 17.82 10.85
N GLY A 7 5.83 17.87 11.85
CA GLY A 7 4.44 17.38 11.74
C GLY A 7 3.63 18.05 10.64
N ASP A 8 3.86 19.34 10.39
CA ASP A 8 3.16 20.10 9.35
C ASP A 8 3.45 19.56 7.94
N LEU A 9 4.63 18.93 7.72
CA LEU A 9 4.97 18.28 6.47
C LEU A 9 4.13 17.01 6.25
N VAL A 10 3.81 16.29 7.33
CA VAL A 10 2.95 15.10 7.29
C VAL A 10 1.50 15.46 7.01
N GLU A 11 1.05 16.61 7.54
CA GLU A 11 -0.33 17.09 7.41
C GLU A 11 -0.56 17.97 6.15
N THR A 12 0.48 18.23 5.37
CA THR A 12 0.41 19.20 4.27
C THR A 12 -0.61 18.82 3.20
N THR A 13 -1.40 19.80 2.79
CA THR A 13 -2.30 19.69 1.64
C THR A 13 -1.87 20.62 0.50
N MET A 14 -0.60 21.05 0.49
CA MET A 14 -0.12 22.07 -0.45
C MET A 14 -0.28 21.62 -1.91
N THR A 15 0.06 20.38 -2.23
CA THR A 15 -0.09 19.83 -3.59
C THR A 15 -1.55 19.86 -4.04
N ALA A 16 -2.47 19.43 -3.16
CA ALA A 16 -3.91 19.46 -3.45
C ALA A 16 -4.41 20.88 -3.73
N ARG A 17 -3.94 21.87 -2.95
CA ARG A 17 -4.36 23.27 -3.10
C ARG A 17 -3.83 23.94 -4.36
N LEU A 18 -2.71 23.45 -4.89
CA LEU A 18 -2.07 24.00 -6.10
C LEU A 18 -2.41 23.21 -7.36
N ALA A 19 -3.04 22.04 -7.21
CA ALA A 19 -3.42 21.18 -8.32
C ALA A 19 -4.50 21.81 -9.19
N GLU A 20 -4.56 21.40 -10.46
CA GLU A 20 -5.67 21.75 -11.33
C GLU A 20 -6.97 21.10 -10.86
N PRO A 21 -8.12 21.76 -11.12
CA PRO A 21 -9.43 21.15 -10.82
C PRO A 21 -9.64 19.83 -11.52
N CYS A 22 -10.47 18.97 -10.92
CA CYS A 22 -10.87 17.69 -11.51
C CYS A 22 -11.44 17.89 -12.92
N ALA A 23 -10.88 17.15 -13.90
CA ALA A 23 -11.30 17.21 -15.29
C ALA A 23 -12.44 16.22 -15.61
N LEU A 24 -12.78 15.31 -14.67
CA LEU A 24 -13.79 14.28 -14.88
C LEU A 24 -15.17 14.76 -14.43
N GLY A 25 -16.18 14.54 -15.27
CA GLY A 25 -17.58 14.86 -14.93
C GLY A 25 -18.23 13.85 -13.99
N ASP A 26 -17.78 12.60 -13.97
CA ASP A 26 -18.23 11.53 -13.09
C ASP A 26 -17.01 10.79 -12.52
N THR A 27 -16.90 10.77 -11.22
CA THR A 27 -15.85 10.05 -10.47
C THR A 27 -16.39 8.90 -9.63
N SER A 28 -17.69 8.63 -9.68
CA SER A 28 -18.36 7.64 -8.82
C SER A 28 -17.91 6.19 -9.07
N TRP A 29 -17.33 5.91 -10.22
CA TRP A 29 -16.79 4.62 -10.61
C TRP A 29 -15.35 4.36 -10.08
N ILE A 30 -14.68 5.40 -9.59
CA ILE A 30 -13.33 5.30 -9.06
C ILE A 30 -13.40 4.76 -7.64
N GLU A 31 -12.81 3.60 -7.43
CA GLU A 31 -12.80 2.90 -6.16
C GLU A 31 -11.35 2.75 -5.66
N PRO A 32 -10.87 3.66 -4.80
CA PRO A 32 -9.60 3.45 -4.13
C PRO A 32 -9.66 2.22 -3.21
N GLY A 33 -8.61 1.40 -3.20
CA GLY A 33 -8.65 0.16 -2.44
C GLY A 33 -7.31 -0.51 -2.24
N GLN A 34 -7.34 -1.62 -1.52
CA GLN A 34 -6.18 -2.48 -1.35
C GLN A 34 -6.07 -3.47 -2.51
N VAL A 35 -4.87 -4.03 -2.68
CA VAL A 35 -4.54 -4.92 -3.79
C VAL A 35 -3.75 -6.12 -3.27
N SER A 36 -4.16 -7.32 -3.66
CA SER A 36 -3.35 -8.51 -3.52
C SER A 36 -2.38 -8.60 -4.71
N TRP A 37 -1.07 -8.75 -4.44
CA TRP A 37 0.00 -8.63 -5.42
C TRP A 37 0.98 -9.79 -5.33
N GLU A 38 1.30 -10.46 -6.46
CA GLU A 38 2.03 -11.72 -6.48
C GLU A 38 3.54 -11.58 -6.74
N PHE A 39 3.99 -10.46 -7.28
CA PHE A 39 5.34 -10.34 -7.82
C PHE A 39 6.44 -10.41 -6.77
N TRP A 40 6.24 -9.82 -5.58
CA TRP A 40 7.25 -9.73 -4.54
C TRP A 40 7.77 -11.11 -4.07
N ASN A 41 6.91 -12.11 -4.06
CA ASN A 41 7.23 -13.49 -3.68
C ASN A 41 7.26 -14.46 -4.87
N ALA A 42 7.45 -13.94 -6.10
CA ALA A 42 7.53 -14.70 -7.35
C ALA A 42 6.34 -15.65 -7.58
N ALA A 43 5.12 -15.18 -7.30
CA ALA A 43 3.87 -15.95 -7.46
C ALA A 43 3.96 -17.37 -6.85
N SER A 44 4.56 -17.49 -5.65
CA SER A 44 4.90 -18.79 -5.04
C SER A 44 4.13 -19.05 -3.73
N PRO A 45 2.79 -19.15 -3.74
CA PRO A 45 2.05 -19.66 -2.60
C PRO A 45 2.43 -21.11 -2.30
N TYR A 46 2.29 -21.54 -1.05
CA TYR A 46 2.66 -22.86 -0.60
C TYR A 46 1.87 -23.26 0.65
N GLY A 47 1.83 -24.53 0.95
CA GLY A 47 1.19 -25.02 2.16
C GLY A 47 0.18 -26.13 1.92
N PRO A 48 -0.52 -26.59 2.96
CA PRO A 48 -1.42 -27.76 2.83
C PRO A 48 -2.69 -27.46 2.02
N ASP A 49 -3.01 -26.20 1.80
CA ASP A 49 -4.15 -25.71 1.03
C ASP A 49 -3.80 -25.37 -0.42
N VAL A 50 -2.53 -25.57 -0.82
CA VAL A 50 -2.05 -25.37 -2.20
C VAL A 50 -1.80 -26.75 -2.82
N ASP A 51 -2.72 -27.19 -3.68
CA ASP A 51 -2.71 -28.48 -4.35
C ASP A 51 -2.33 -28.41 -5.84
N PHE A 52 -1.76 -27.26 -6.25
CA PHE A 52 -1.32 -26.97 -7.61
C PHE A 52 0.16 -26.51 -7.63
N VAL A 53 0.77 -26.56 -8.80
CA VAL A 53 2.12 -26.02 -9.01
C VAL A 53 2.04 -24.50 -9.07
N ALA A 54 2.69 -23.81 -8.14
CA ALA A 54 2.73 -22.35 -8.07
C ALA A 54 3.56 -21.74 -9.21
N GLY A 55 3.21 -20.53 -9.63
CA GLY A 55 3.85 -19.78 -10.71
C GLY A 55 2.88 -18.82 -11.37
N PHE A 56 3.27 -18.19 -12.47
CA PHE A 56 2.39 -17.33 -13.25
C PHE A 56 1.42 -18.19 -14.07
N ASN A 57 0.37 -18.67 -13.42
CA ASN A 57 -0.65 -19.53 -14.00
C ASN A 57 -2.04 -19.31 -13.41
N THR A 58 -3.05 -19.80 -14.09
CA THR A 58 -4.46 -19.62 -13.71
C THR A 58 -4.77 -20.07 -12.28
N ALA A 59 -4.22 -21.19 -11.82
CA ALA A 59 -4.49 -21.72 -10.47
C ALA A 59 -3.93 -20.78 -9.39
N THR A 60 -2.72 -20.30 -9.56
CA THR A 60 -2.10 -19.32 -8.65
C THR A 60 -2.91 -18.03 -8.58
N TYR A 61 -3.30 -17.45 -9.71
CA TYR A 61 -4.10 -16.23 -9.70
C TYR A 61 -5.48 -16.42 -9.07
N LYS A 62 -6.14 -17.58 -9.24
CA LYS A 62 -7.38 -17.89 -8.51
C LYS A 62 -7.17 -17.90 -7.00
N TYR A 63 -6.06 -18.45 -6.53
CA TYR A 63 -5.72 -18.45 -5.10
C TYR A 63 -5.55 -17.01 -4.55
N PHE A 64 -4.93 -16.11 -5.31
CA PHE A 64 -4.83 -14.69 -4.96
C PHE A 64 -6.19 -13.97 -5.00
N ILE A 65 -7.07 -14.30 -5.96
CA ILE A 65 -8.43 -13.76 -6.04
C ILE A 65 -9.26 -14.24 -4.84
N ASP A 66 -9.20 -15.53 -4.48
CA ASP A 66 -9.93 -16.09 -3.33
C ASP A 66 -9.48 -15.46 -2.01
N PHE A 67 -8.18 -15.21 -1.87
CA PHE A 67 -7.64 -14.45 -0.74
C PHE A 67 -8.21 -13.02 -0.71
N ALA A 68 -8.15 -12.31 -1.81
CA ALA A 68 -8.67 -10.95 -1.90
C ALA A 68 -10.17 -10.90 -1.53
N ALA A 69 -10.97 -11.79 -2.09
CA ALA A 69 -12.41 -11.91 -1.79
C ALA A 69 -12.67 -12.19 -0.30
N ARG A 70 -11.91 -13.12 0.31
CA ARG A 70 -12.07 -13.49 1.73
C ARG A 70 -11.85 -12.31 2.67
N PHE A 71 -10.91 -11.44 2.35
CA PHE A 71 -10.54 -10.30 3.20
C PHE A 71 -11.16 -8.96 2.74
N GLY A 72 -12.02 -8.96 1.72
CA GLY A 72 -12.67 -7.76 1.20
C GLY A 72 -11.71 -6.82 0.48
N ILE A 73 -10.64 -7.35 -0.11
CA ILE A 73 -9.67 -6.61 -0.92
C ILE A 73 -10.22 -6.49 -2.33
N PRO A 74 -10.46 -5.27 -2.86
CA PRO A 74 -11.20 -5.09 -4.11
C PRO A 74 -10.43 -5.46 -5.38
N TYR A 75 -9.10 -5.64 -5.31
CA TYR A 75 -8.29 -5.85 -6.49
C TYR A 75 -7.22 -6.91 -6.33
N ILE A 76 -6.85 -7.52 -7.46
CA ILE A 76 -5.53 -8.11 -7.66
C ILE A 76 -4.79 -7.34 -8.77
N ILE A 77 -3.46 -7.29 -8.70
CA ILE A 77 -2.62 -6.95 -9.84
C ILE A 77 -2.04 -8.25 -10.39
N MET A 78 -2.17 -8.44 -11.70
CA MET A 78 -1.41 -9.43 -12.44
C MET A 78 -0.19 -8.68 -13.01
N ASP A 79 0.97 -8.88 -12.37
CA ASP A 79 2.22 -8.19 -12.67
C ASP A 79 2.93 -8.81 -13.89
N GLU A 80 4.18 -8.49 -14.15
CA GLU A 80 4.96 -9.05 -15.27
C GLU A 80 4.85 -10.58 -15.28
N GLY A 81 4.45 -11.17 -16.41
CA GLY A 81 4.27 -12.62 -16.58
C GLY A 81 2.84 -13.06 -16.94
N TRP A 82 1.85 -12.15 -16.84
CA TRP A 82 0.48 -12.45 -17.29
C TRP A 82 0.37 -12.52 -18.83
N ALA A 83 1.20 -11.77 -19.56
CA ALA A 83 1.29 -11.79 -21.02
C ALA A 83 2.47 -12.65 -21.48
N GLU A 84 2.38 -13.21 -22.67
CA GLU A 84 3.45 -13.99 -23.29
C GLU A 84 4.70 -13.15 -23.60
N ASP A 85 4.49 -11.91 -24.05
CA ASP A 85 5.53 -10.91 -24.31
C ASP A 85 5.10 -9.55 -23.75
N THR A 86 5.96 -8.88 -23.02
CA THR A 86 5.68 -7.55 -22.45
C THR A 86 5.40 -6.46 -23.49
N ARG A 87 5.70 -6.71 -24.76
CA ARG A 87 5.46 -5.82 -25.90
C ARG A 87 4.14 -6.10 -26.62
N ASP A 88 3.46 -7.19 -26.29
CA ASP A 88 2.15 -7.57 -26.83
C ASP A 88 1.09 -7.61 -25.72
N PRO A 89 0.23 -6.59 -25.61
CA PRO A 89 -0.78 -6.52 -24.55
C PRO A 89 -2.03 -7.33 -24.86
N TYR A 90 -2.05 -8.12 -25.94
CA TYR A 90 -3.23 -8.82 -26.42
C TYR A 90 -3.15 -10.33 -26.31
N THR A 91 -1.94 -10.86 -26.12
CA THR A 91 -1.69 -12.30 -26.03
C THR A 91 -1.31 -12.69 -24.59
N PRO A 92 -2.24 -13.29 -23.82
CA PRO A 92 -1.92 -13.83 -22.50
C PRO A 92 -0.86 -14.92 -22.56
N ASN A 93 -0.11 -15.08 -21.47
CA ASN A 93 0.75 -16.23 -21.24
C ASN A 93 -0.09 -17.52 -21.41
N PRO A 94 0.38 -18.55 -22.11
CA PRO A 94 -0.37 -19.80 -22.35
C PRO A 94 -0.84 -20.51 -21.06
N GLU A 95 -0.14 -20.31 -19.94
CA GLU A 95 -0.53 -20.88 -18.64
C GLU A 95 -1.60 -20.02 -17.92
N VAL A 96 -1.97 -18.85 -18.46
CA VAL A 96 -2.88 -17.87 -17.86
C VAL A 96 -4.15 -17.73 -18.69
N ASP A 97 -5.26 -18.26 -18.23
CA ASP A 97 -6.57 -17.95 -18.80
C ASP A 97 -7.08 -16.60 -18.26
N LEU A 98 -6.63 -15.51 -18.90
CA LEU A 98 -6.95 -14.16 -18.47
C LEU A 98 -8.47 -13.90 -18.41
N HIS A 99 -9.21 -14.33 -19.41
CA HIS A 99 -10.66 -14.10 -19.47
C HIS A 99 -11.41 -14.87 -18.38
N GLU A 100 -10.97 -16.09 -18.08
CA GLU A 100 -11.49 -16.85 -16.95
C GLU A 100 -11.19 -16.15 -15.63
N LEU A 101 -9.98 -15.61 -15.44
CA LEU A 101 -9.58 -14.92 -14.22
C LEU A 101 -10.34 -13.61 -14.01
N ILE A 102 -10.58 -12.83 -15.05
CA ILE A 102 -11.39 -11.62 -14.98
C ILE A 102 -12.82 -11.97 -14.53
N ARG A 103 -13.45 -12.96 -15.18
CA ARG A 103 -14.79 -13.41 -14.80
C ARG A 103 -14.82 -13.96 -13.36
N TYR A 104 -13.84 -14.80 -13.02
CA TYR A 104 -13.72 -15.41 -11.69
C TYR A 104 -13.59 -14.35 -10.58
N GLY A 105 -12.83 -13.28 -10.85
CA GLY A 105 -12.70 -12.13 -9.97
C GLY A 105 -14.00 -11.35 -9.85
N GLU A 106 -14.65 -11.06 -10.98
CA GLU A 106 -15.94 -10.31 -11.00
C GLU A 106 -17.02 -11.03 -10.19
N GLU A 107 -17.15 -12.34 -10.33
CA GLU A 107 -18.09 -13.17 -9.53
C GLU A 107 -17.84 -13.09 -8.02
N ARG A 108 -16.63 -12.69 -7.60
CA ARG A 108 -16.17 -12.56 -6.20
C ARG A 108 -16.01 -11.12 -5.72
N GLY A 109 -16.36 -10.16 -6.57
CA GLY A 109 -16.20 -8.74 -6.27
C GLY A 109 -14.72 -8.28 -6.25
N VAL A 110 -13.83 -8.96 -6.99
CA VAL A 110 -12.42 -8.65 -7.10
C VAL A 110 -12.07 -8.25 -8.52
N GLY A 111 -11.64 -7.02 -8.71
CA GLY A 111 -11.22 -6.50 -10.00
C GLY A 111 -9.79 -6.88 -10.37
N VAL A 112 -9.53 -7.07 -11.66
CA VAL A 112 -8.19 -7.34 -12.18
C VAL A 112 -7.56 -6.07 -12.70
N ILE A 113 -6.32 -5.78 -12.27
CA ILE A 113 -5.45 -4.73 -12.78
C ILE A 113 -4.30 -5.41 -13.51
N LEU A 114 -3.95 -4.93 -14.72
CA LEU A 114 -2.88 -5.52 -15.53
C LEU A 114 -1.64 -4.63 -15.54
N TRP A 115 -0.48 -5.25 -15.37
CA TRP A 115 0.81 -4.61 -15.53
C TRP A 115 1.21 -4.49 -17.00
N LEU A 116 1.76 -3.34 -17.38
CA LEU A 116 2.18 -3.02 -18.74
C LEU A 116 3.43 -2.15 -18.70
N THR A 117 4.30 -2.28 -19.71
CA THR A 117 5.37 -1.27 -19.89
C THR A 117 4.81 -0.01 -20.56
N TRP A 118 5.36 1.15 -20.22
CA TRP A 118 4.93 2.41 -20.84
C TRP A 118 5.13 2.41 -22.37
N LEU A 119 6.19 1.75 -22.86
CA LEU A 119 6.46 1.64 -24.31
C LEU A 119 5.39 0.84 -25.03
N THR A 120 4.87 -0.23 -24.40
CA THR A 120 3.77 -1.03 -24.92
C THR A 120 2.49 -0.21 -24.98
N VAL A 121 2.19 0.52 -23.91
CA VAL A 121 1.03 1.43 -23.90
C VAL A 121 1.14 2.52 -24.95
N GLU A 122 2.31 3.16 -25.13
CA GLU A 122 2.49 4.19 -26.14
C GLU A 122 2.34 3.64 -27.57
N LYS A 123 2.84 2.44 -27.82
CA LYS A 123 2.74 1.78 -29.13
C LYS A 123 1.32 1.32 -29.47
N HIS A 124 0.55 0.93 -28.46
CA HIS A 124 -0.79 0.38 -28.55
C HIS A 124 -1.78 1.23 -27.74
N PHE A 125 -1.83 2.54 -27.99
CA PHE A 125 -2.61 3.47 -27.16
C PHE A 125 -4.12 3.23 -27.19
N ASP A 126 -4.61 2.47 -28.16
CA ASP A 126 -5.99 1.97 -28.29
C ASP A 126 -6.30 0.77 -27.37
N LEU A 127 -5.29 0.24 -26.66
CA LEU A 127 -5.47 -0.91 -25.76
C LEU A 127 -6.51 -0.70 -24.67
N PHE A 128 -6.71 0.54 -24.20
CA PHE A 128 -7.67 0.84 -23.13
C PHE A 128 -9.09 0.43 -23.48
N GLU A 129 -9.52 0.63 -24.73
CA GLU A 129 -10.81 0.18 -25.22
C GLU A 129 -10.92 -1.35 -25.12
N ARG A 130 -9.91 -2.06 -25.60
CA ARG A 130 -9.86 -3.52 -25.59
C ARG A 130 -9.84 -4.10 -24.17
N LEU A 131 -9.02 -3.54 -23.29
CA LEU A 131 -8.96 -3.98 -21.90
C LEU A 131 -10.29 -3.73 -21.16
N SER A 132 -10.97 -2.62 -21.46
CA SER A 132 -12.30 -2.34 -20.95
C SER A 132 -13.33 -3.37 -21.42
N GLU A 133 -13.32 -3.75 -22.70
CA GLU A 133 -14.17 -4.81 -23.25
C GLU A 133 -13.94 -6.16 -22.54
N TRP A 134 -12.71 -6.44 -22.12
CA TRP A 134 -12.38 -7.65 -21.35
C TRP A 134 -12.85 -7.60 -19.90
N GLY A 135 -13.17 -6.42 -19.37
CA GLY A 135 -13.58 -6.23 -17.97
C GLY A 135 -12.43 -5.90 -17.03
N VAL A 136 -11.25 -5.51 -17.56
CA VAL A 136 -10.11 -5.05 -16.75
C VAL A 136 -10.45 -3.76 -16.02
N ARG A 137 -10.13 -3.66 -14.74
CA ARG A 137 -10.51 -2.53 -13.88
C ARG A 137 -9.44 -1.43 -13.81
N GLY A 138 -8.22 -1.72 -14.22
CA GLY A 138 -7.14 -0.75 -14.18
C GLY A 138 -5.85 -1.27 -14.77
N VAL A 139 -4.85 -0.39 -14.81
CA VAL A 139 -3.52 -0.68 -15.33
C VAL A 139 -2.43 -0.20 -14.37
N LYS A 140 -1.39 -1.01 -14.19
CA LYS A 140 -0.11 -0.63 -13.61
C LYS A 140 0.87 -0.43 -14.75
N ILE A 141 1.31 0.81 -14.99
CA ILE A 141 2.18 1.16 -16.11
C ILE A 141 3.57 1.47 -15.57
N ASP A 142 4.57 0.76 -16.09
CA ASP A 142 5.90 0.69 -15.51
C ASP A 142 7.01 1.14 -16.47
N PHE A 143 8.21 1.33 -15.86
CA PHE A 143 9.47 1.66 -16.54
C PHE A 143 9.53 3.03 -17.20
N MET A 144 8.77 4.02 -16.72
CA MET A 144 8.86 5.38 -17.27
C MET A 144 10.25 6.00 -17.09
N ASP A 145 10.88 5.84 -15.93
CA ASP A 145 12.28 6.20 -15.57
C ASP A 145 12.77 7.56 -16.08
N ARG A 146 11.85 8.49 -16.34
CA ARG A 146 12.14 9.83 -16.85
C ARG A 146 11.05 10.82 -16.45
N SER A 147 11.42 12.11 -16.42
CA SER A 147 10.54 13.22 -15.99
C SER A 147 10.66 14.47 -16.87
N ASP A 148 11.06 14.28 -18.12
CA ASP A 148 11.05 15.38 -19.09
C ASP A 148 9.61 15.74 -19.53
N GLN A 149 9.46 16.88 -20.20
CA GLN A 149 8.15 17.40 -20.59
C GLN A 149 7.30 16.42 -21.39
N TRP A 150 7.92 15.64 -22.27
CA TRP A 150 7.18 14.64 -23.04
C TRP A 150 6.57 13.56 -22.14
N MET A 151 7.36 13.06 -21.21
CA MET A 151 6.89 12.03 -20.27
C MET A 151 5.82 12.59 -19.32
N VAL A 152 5.97 13.82 -18.82
CA VAL A 152 4.94 14.48 -18.00
C VAL A 152 3.61 14.57 -18.76
N ASN A 153 3.64 14.97 -20.03
CA ASN A 153 2.46 15.01 -20.89
C ASN A 153 1.89 13.58 -21.15
N TYR A 154 2.76 12.56 -21.21
CA TYR A 154 2.34 11.18 -21.36
C TYR A 154 1.52 10.69 -20.16
N TYR A 155 1.93 10.99 -18.93
CA TYR A 155 1.13 10.67 -17.74
C TYR A 155 -0.28 11.22 -17.82
N GLU A 156 -0.41 12.48 -18.24
CA GLU A 156 -1.73 13.12 -18.38
C GLU A 156 -2.56 12.47 -19.48
N ARG A 157 -1.97 12.18 -20.66
CA ARG A 157 -2.66 11.47 -21.75
C ARG A 157 -3.18 10.11 -21.31
N VAL A 158 -2.36 9.33 -20.61
CA VAL A 158 -2.74 8.02 -20.07
C VAL A 158 -3.86 8.16 -19.06
N ALA A 159 -3.74 9.08 -18.10
CA ALA A 159 -4.76 9.29 -17.09
C ALA A 159 -6.12 9.64 -17.72
N ALA A 160 -6.13 10.53 -18.72
CA ALA A 160 -7.34 10.93 -19.43
C ALA A 160 -7.96 9.76 -20.24
N GLU A 161 -7.14 9.00 -20.96
CA GLU A 161 -7.64 7.88 -21.77
C GLU A 161 -8.15 6.73 -20.89
N ALA A 162 -7.40 6.36 -19.84
CA ALA A 162 -7.86 5.36 -18.87
C ALA A 162 -9.19 5.77 -18.21
N ALA A 163 -9.37 7.07 -17.89
CA ALA A 163 -10.63 7.58 -17.34
C ALA A 163 -11.81 7.45 -18.30
N ARG A 164 -11.60 7.65 -19.62
CA ARG A 164 -12.65 7.45 -20.63
C ARG A 164 -13.18 6.02 -20.65
N HIS A 165 -12.31 5.06 -20.30
CA HIS A 165 -12.64 3.63 -20.23
C HIS A 165 -12.90 3.15 -18.79
N ARG A 166 -13.08 4.08 -17.82
CA ARG A 166 -13.33 3.79 -16.41
C ARG A 166 -12.30 2.87 -15.78
N MET A 167 -11.02 3.12 -16.05
CA MET A 167 -9.89 2.38 -15.49
C MET A 167 -9.11 3.21 -14.49
N VAL A 168 -8.73 2.60 -13.38
CA VAL A 168 -7.76 3.16 -12.44
C VAL A 168 -6.34 2.95 -12.95
N VAL A 169 -5.42 3.81 -12.51
CA VAL A 169 -4.02 3.80 -12.95
C VAL A 169 -3.07 3.82 -11.75
N ALA A 170 -2.05 2.97 -11.79
CA ALA A 170 -0.86 3.05 -10.96
C ALA A 170 0.37 3.22 -11.84
N PHE A 171 1.19 4.25 -11.56
CA PHE A 171 2.42 4.50 -12.31
C PHE A 171 3.65 3.98 -11.55
N HIS A 172 4.45 3.13 -12.19
CA HIS A 172 5.70 2.57 -11.68
C HIS A 172 6.91 2.98 -12.51
N GLY A 173 8.13 2.83 -11.96
CA GLY A 173 9.29 3.49 -12.53
C GLY A 173 9.04 5.01 -12.69
N ALA A 174 8.20 5.55 -11.84
CA ALA A 174 7.60 6.86 -11.98
C ALA A 174 8.36 7.91 -11.19
N PHE A 175 8.30 9.18 -11.64
CA PHE A 175 8.69 10.28 -10.77
C PHE A 175 7.62 10.55 -9.70
N LYS A 176 7.96 11.37 -8.70
CA LYS A 176 7.02 11.77 -7.63
C LYS A 176 5.79 12.50 -8.18
N PRO A 177 4.61 12.40 -7.53
CA PRO A 177 3.41 13.14 -7.93
C PRO A 177 3.61 14.65 -7.92
N ALA A 178 2.78 15.34 -8.69
CA ALA A 178 2.76 16.80 -8.80
C ALA A 178 1.32 17.33 -8.96
N GLY A 179 0.31 16.61 -8.47
CA GLY A 179 -1.09 17.04 -8.47
C GLY A 179 -1.94 16.49 -9.61
N LEU A 180 -1.41 15.65 -10.49
CA LEU A 180 -2.20 15.02 -11.57
C LEU A 180 -3.37 14.19 -11.04
N GLU A 181 -3.19 13.55 -9.88
CA GLU A 181 -4.19 12.75 -9.17
C GLU A 181 -5.40 13.56 -8.70
N TYR A 182 -5.32 14.88 -8.64
CA TYR A 182 -6.46 15.76 -8.38
C TYR A 182 -7.20 16.13 -9.65
N LYS A 183 -6.47 16.30 -10.75
CA LYS A 183 -7.05 16.52 -12.08
C LYS A 183 -7.71 15.28 -12.64
N TYR A 184 -7.06 14.14 -12.46
CA TYR A 184 -7.51 12.81 -12.87
C TYR A 184 -7.51 11.84 -11.67
N PRO A 185 -8.57 11.82 -10.85
CA PRO A 185 -8.64 11.01 -9.63
C PRO A 185 -8.58 9.49 -9.85
N ASN A 186 -8.65 9.03 -11.09
CA ASN A 186 -8.40 7.64 -11.44
C ASN A 186 -6.90 7.25 -11.35
N VAL A 187 -5.98 8.21 -11.24
CA VAL A 187 -4.58 7.94 -10.90
C VAL A 187 -4.49 7.76 -9.38
N LEU A 188 -4.42 6.52 -8.94
CA LEU A 188 -4.49 6.16 -7.52
C LEU A 188 -3.14 6.05 -6.83
N ALA A 189 -2.08 5.72 -7.58
CA ALA A 189 -0.76 5.53 -7.01
C ALA A 189 0.36 5.88 -8.00
N TYR A 190 1.50 6.25 -7.43
CA TYR A 190 2.78 6.38 -8.12
C TYR A 190 3.84 5.68 -7.28
N GLU A 191 4.78 4.97 -7.89
CA GLU A 191 5.95 4.50 -7.16
C GLU A 191 6.80 5.70 -6.69
N GLY A 192 7.65 6.22 -7.53
CA GLY A 192 8.52 7.38 -7.23
C GLY A 192 9.22 7.29 -5.86
N VAL A 193 9.51 6.08 -5.41
CA VAL A 193 10.10 5.74 -4.12
C VAL A 193 10.82 4.40 -4.21
N ARG A 194 11.81 4.18 -3.36
CA ARG A 194 12.36 2.85 -3.14
C ARG A 194 11.50 2.10 -2.13
N GLY A 195 10.51 1.34 -2.63
CA GLY A 195 9.57 0.58 -1.81
C GLY A 195 10.04 -0.82 -1.42
N MET A 196 9.18 -1.56 -0.70
CA MET A 196 9.47 -2.93 -0.22
C MET A 196 9.79 -3.93 -1.33
N GLU A 197 9.40 -3.65 -2.57
CA GLU A 197 9.83 -4.43 -3.74
C GLU A 197 11.35 -4.64 -3.77
N ASN A 198 12.12 -3.66 -3.29
CA ASN A 198 13.57 -3.69 -3.20
C ASN A 198 14.10 -4.45 -1.96
N MET A 199 13.25 -5.14 -1.21
CA MET A 199 13.59 -6.00 -0.07
C MET A 199 14.60 -5.34 0.91
N GLY A 200 15.79 -5.93 1.10
CA GLY A 200 16.84 -5.43 1.98
C GLY A 200 17.38 -4.04 1.64
N GLY A 201 17.00 -3.49 0.49
CA GLY A 201 17.23 -2.09 0.15
C GLY A 201 16.30 -1.10 0.85
N CYS A 202 15.24 -1.59 1.53
CA CYS A 202 14.28 -0.80 2.28
C CYS A 202 14.45 -1.04 3.77
N THR A 203 14.66 0.02 4.54
CA THR A 203 14.89 -0.05 5.97
C THR A 203 13.95 0.91 6.71
N PRO A 204 13.67 0.67 7.99
CA PRO A 204 12.93 1.63 8.81
C PRO A 204 13.55 3.03 8.83
N ALA A 205 14.88 3.13 8.78
CA ALA A 205 15.56 4.42 8.68
C ALA A 205 15.21 5.20 7.40
N ASN A 206 15.08 4.50 6.26
CA ASN A 206 14.61 5.11 5.03
C ASN A 206 13.12 5.50 5.13
N SER A 207 12.29 4.60 5.64
CA SER A 207 10.84 4.81 5.75
C SER A 207 10.45 6.00 6.62
N LEU A 208 11.29 6.36 7.60
CA LEU A 208 11.05 7.53 8.47
C LEU A 208 11.12 8.87 7.74
N TRP A 209 11.78 8.95 6.58
CA TRP A 209 11.81 10.18 5.78
C TRP A 209 10.59 10.34 4.88
N LEU A 210 9.96 9.24 4.49
CA LEU A 210 8.95 9.22 3.43
C LEU A 210 7.69 10.04 3.75
N PRO A 211 7.13 10.04 4.98
CA PRO A 211 5.99 10.89 5.31
C PRO A 211 6.27 12.39 5.11
N PHE A 212 7.50 12.83 5.38
CA PHE A 212 7.90 14.22 5.35
C PHE A 212 8.28 14.73 3.97
N ILE A 213 8.82 13.86 3.10
CA ILE A 213 9.36 14.26 1.80
C ILE A 213 8.57 13.68 0.63
N ARG A 214 8.16 12.42 0.69
CA ARG A 214 7.53 11.73 -0.43
C ARG A 214 5.99 11.79 -0.38
N ASN A 215 5.36 11.43 0.74
CA ASN A 215 3.92 11.58 0.90
C ASN A 215 3.48 13.05 1.01
N ALA A 216 4.34 13.95 1.45
CA ALA A 216 4.08 15.39 1.44
C ALA A 216 3.72 15.95 0.04
N VAL A 217 4.03 15.23 -1.03
CA VAL A 217 3.73 15.66 -2.40
C VAL A 217 2.67 14.78 -3.10
N GLY A 218 2.21 13.71 -2.48
CA GLY A 218 1.13 12.88 -3.01
C GLY A 218 1.26 11.37 -2.72
N PRO A 219 0.35 10.55 -3.28
CA PRO A 219 0.26 9.13 -3.01
C PRO A 219 1.51 8.36 -3.42
N MET A 220 1.80 7.27 -2.70
CA MET A 220 3.01 6.49 -2.85
C MET A 220 2.72 4.99 -2.82
N ASP A 221 3.12 4.26 -3.85
CA ASP A 221 3.12 2.81 -3.81
C ASP A 221 4.43 2.29 -3.19
N TYR A 222 4.36 1.98 -1.90
CA TYR A 222 5.50 1.47 -1.11
C TYR A 222 5.51 -0.06 -1.02
N THR A 223 4.40 -0.71 -1.33
CA THR A 223 4.24 -2.17 -1.24
C THR A 223 4.56 -2.77 0.15
N PRO A 224 3.98 -2.28 1.27
CA PRO A 224 4.19 -2.85 2.60
C PRO A 224 3.48 -4.19 2.78
N GLY A 225 3.67 -4.83 3.95
CA GLY A 225 2.85 -5.96 4.37
C GLY A 225 3.60 -7.27 4.52
N ALA A 226 4.94 -7.25 4.53
CA ALA A 226 5.72 -8.44 4.80
C ALA A 226 5.34 -9.08 6.14
N MET A 227 4.94 -10.35 6.13
CA MET A 227 4.66 -11.14 7.33
C MET A 227 5.94 -11.77 7.88
N ILE A 228 6.94 -12.00 7.05
CA ILE A 228 8.29 -12.38 7.48
C ILE A 228 9.11 -11.11 7.67
N SER A 229 9.42 -10.81 8.93
CA SER A 229 10.15 -9.63 9.36
C SER A 229 11.40 -10.00 10.11
N MET A 230 12.51 -9.31 9.86
CA MET A 230 13.81 -9.61 10.42
C MET A 230 14.51 -8.33 10.89
N GLN A 231 15.33 -8.42 11.93
CA GLN A 231 16.27 -7.36 12.25
C GLN A 231 17.45 -7.39 11.26
N PRO A 232 18.16 -6.29 11.03
CA PRO A 232 19.20 -6.20 10.01
C PRO A 232 20.26 -7.33 10.07
N GLU A 233 20.66 -7.73 11.27
CA GLU A 233 21.70 -8.74 11.48
C GLU A 233 21.25 -10.17 11.09
N ALA A 234 19.94 -10.40 11.06
CA ALA A 234 19.36 -11.69 10.70
C ALA A 234 18.78 -11.71 9.28
N TYR A 235 18.84 -10.58 8.56
CA TYR A 235 18.19 -10.45 7.28
C TYR A 235 18.76 -11.40 6.21
N CYS A 236 17.87 -12.21 5.64
CA CYS A 236 18.19 -13.17 4.58
C CYS A 236 17.08 -13.31 3.52
N GLY A 237 16.24 -12.28 3.40
CA GLY A 237 15.13 -12.29 2.43
C GLY A 237 15.63 -12.39 1.00
N ASN A 238 15.06 -13.33 0.24
CA ASN A 238 15.32 -13.55 -1.18
C ASN A 238 14.13 -14.25 -1.82
N ARG A 239 13.74 -13.87 -3.05
CA ARG A 239 12.63 -14.54 -3.76
C ARG A 239 12.90 -16.03 -3.93
N PRO A 240 11.92 -16.91 -3.73
CA PRO A 240 10.51 -16.61 -3.36
C PRO A 240 10.27 -16.37 -1.87
N ASN A 241 11.29 -16.49 -1.01
CA ASN A 241 11.20 -16.30 0.44
C ASN A 241 11.52 -14.83 0.78
N ALA A 242 10.67 -13.94 0.30
CA ALA A 242 10.83 -12.50 0.53
C ALA A 242 10.62 -12.16 2.02
N ALA A 243 11.33 -11.14 2.51
CA ALA A 243 11.25 -10.68 3.88
C ALA A 243 11.53 -9.17 3.98
N SER A 244 11.09 -8.54 5.07
CA SER A 244 11.39 -7.15 5.38
C SER A 244 12.44 -6.99 6.48
N ILE A 245 13.12 -5.85 6.49
CA ILE A 245 13.86 -5.35 7.64
C ILE A 245 12.91 -4.51 8.50
N GLY A 246 12.97 -4.68 9.84
CA GLY A 246 12.07 -4.06 10.80
C GLY A 246 11.08 -5.05 11.39
N THR A 247 10.24 -4.61 12.33
CA THR A 247 9.31 -5.51 13.01
C THR A 247 8.02 -5.75 12.22
N ARG A 248 7.25 -6.78 12.60
CA ARG A 248 5.92 -7.00 12.05
C ARG A 248 4.98 -5.84 12.36
N ALA A 249 5.01 -5.32 13.59
CA ALA A 249 4.20 -4.16 13.96
C ALA A 249 4.57 -2.91 13.14
N TYR A 250 5.86 -2.75 12.78
CA TYR A 250 6.29 -1.73 11.85
C TYR A 250 5.63 -1.91 10.47
N GLN A 251 5.64 -3.11 9.89
CA GLN A 251 4.99 -3.37 8.61
C GLN A 251 3.49 -3.06 8.63
N MET A 252 2.81 -3.41 9.72
CA MET A 252 1.38 -3.11 9.90
C MET A 252 1.13 -1.60 10.04
N ALA A 253 2.00 -0.87 10.74
CA ALA A 253 1.88 0.57 10.93
C ALA A 253 2.02 1.36 9.62
N LEU A 254 2.77 0.85 8.64
CA LEU A 254 2.95 1.48 7.34
C LEU A 254 1.63 1.64 6.56
N PHE A 255 0.65 0.73 6.74
CA PHE A 255 -0.67 0.85 6.13
C PHE A 255 -1.46 2.06 6.63
N VAL A 256 -1.23 2.46 7.86
CA VAL A 256 -1.83 3.68 8.42
C VAL A 256 -1.00 4.92 8.08
N LEU A 257 0.32 4.78 8.11
CA LEU A 257 1.24 5.92 7.99
C LEU A 257 1.30 6.44 6.55
N PHE A 258 1.48 5.55 5.56
CA PHE A 258 1.65 5.94 4.17
C PHE A 258 0.31 6.22 3.50
N GLU A 259 0.33 7.11 2.53
CA GLU A 259 -0.85 7.49 1.75
C GLU A 259 -0.73 7.02 0.32
N THR A 260 -1.76 6.33 -0.12
CA THR A 260 -1.93 5.86 -1.49
C THR A 260 -3.40 5.56 -1.75
N GLY A 261 -3.87 5.75 -2.95
CA GLY A 261 -5.23 5.33 -3.33
C GLY A 261 -5.30 3.86 -3.77
N LEU A 262 -4.15 3.23 -4.03
CA LEU A 262 -4.05 1.82 -4.38
C LEU A 262 -2.94 1.19 -3.53
N GLN A 263 -3.34 0.47 -2.46
CA GLN A 263 -2.42 -0.04 -1.45
C GLN A 263 -2.14 -1.52 -1.67
N MET A 264 -0.95 -1.83 -2.14
CA MET A 264 -0.55 -3.23 -2.32
C MET A 264 -0.25 -3.92 -1.01
N LEU A 265 -0.62 -5.20 -0.92
CA LEU A 265 -0.20 -6.16 0.07
C LEU A 265 0.94 -6.98 -0.56
N ALA A 266 2.16 -6.81 -0.07
CA ALA A 266 3.36 -7.37 -0.71
C ALA A 266 3.46 -8.89 -0.60
N ASP A 267 3.00 -9.48 0.52
CA ASP A 267 3.23 -10.89 0.81
C ASP A 267 2.24 -11.83 0.11
N ASN A 268 2.53 -13.12 0.12
CA ASN A 268 1.63 -14.09 -0.50
C ASN A 268 0.47 -14.48 0.44
N PRO A 269 -0.66 -14.93 -0.10
CA PRO A 269 -1.82 -15.31 0.68
C PRO A 269 -1.54 -16.38 1.74
N THR A 270 -0.61 -17.30 1.48
CA THR A 270 -0.22 -18.33 2.45
C THR A 270 0.21 -17.74 3.80
N LEU A 271 1.06 -16.71 3.76
CA LEU A 271 1.54 -16.05 4.97
C LEU A 271 0.46 -15.19 5.62
N TYR A 272 -0.37 -14.53 4.83
CA TYR A 272 -1.52 -13.79 5.33
C TYR A 272 -2.58 -14.69 5.99
N TYR A 273 -2.82 -15.88 5.48
CA TYR A 273 -3.70 -16.86 6.13
C TYR A 273 -3.13 -17.35 7.47
N ARG A 274 -1.81 -17.57 7.56
CA ARG A 274 -1.14 -17.98 8.81
C ARG A 274 -1.17 -16.90 9.88
N GLU A 275 -1.10 -15.64 9.47
CA GLU A 275 -1.10 -14.46 10.33
C GLU A 275 -2.46 -13.72 10.24
N GLU A 276 -3.55 -14.48 10.36
CA GLU A 276 -4.90 -14.00 10.06
C GLU A 276 -5.30 -12.76 10.87
N GLU A 277 -4.91 -12.64 12.14
CA GLU A 277 -5.27 -11.46 12.93
C GLU A 277 -4.54 -10.18 12.46
N CYS A 278 -3.29 -10.29 12.01
CA CYS A 278 -2.56 -9.20 11.38
C CYS A 278 -3.22 -8.84 10.05
N THR A 279 -3.56 -9.83 9.25
CA THR A 279 -4.21 -9.66 7.94
C THR A 279 -5.58 -9.00 8.07
N ARG A 280 -6.39 -9.40 9.06
CA ARG A 280 -7.69 -8.76 9.34
C ARG A 280 -7.55 -7.30 9.74
N PHE A 281 -6.50 -6.95 10.48
CA PHE A 281 -6.22 -5.55 10.77
C PHE A 281 -5.83 -4.80 9.48
N ILE A 282 -4.84 -5.30 8.73
CA ILE A 282 -4.34 -4.68 7.51
C ILE A 282 -5.47 -4.46 6.50
N SER A 283 -6.27 -5.50 6.23
CA SER A 283 -7.35 -5.43 5.23
C SER A 283 -8.48 -4.46 5.58
N GLN A 284 -8.59 -4.04 6.83
CA GLN A 284 -9.57 -3.06 7.29
C GLN A 284 -9.04 -1.62 7.34
N VAL A 285 -7.74 -1.40 7.11
CA VAL A 285 -7.18 -0.05 7.07
C VAL A 285 -7.63 0.63 5.78
N PRO A 286 -8.31 1.79 5.87
CA PRO A 286 -8.72 2.54 4.69
C PRO A 286 -7.51 3.09 3.90
N VAL A 287 -7.69 3.27 2.60
CA VAL A 287 -6.69 3.90 1.74
C VAL A 287 -6.96 5.39 1.48
N THR A 288 -8.12 5.89 1.94
CA THR A 288 -8.49 7.31 1.87
C THR A 288 -8.91 7.82 3.23
N TRP A 289 -8.57 9.06 3.56
CA TRP A 289 -8.71 9.61 4.89
C TRP A 289 -9.53 10.90 4.88
N ASP A 290 -10.33 11.12 5.92
CA ASP A 290 -11.05 12.37 6.14
C ASP A 290 -10.20 13.40 6.88
N GLU A 291 -9.18 12.94 7.62
CA GLU A 291 -8.31 13.76 8.43
C GLU A 291 -7.01 13.00 8.75
N THR A 292 -5.89 13.70 8.67
CA THR A 292 -4.57 13.21 9.12
C THR A 292 -4.03 14.19 10.17
N ARG A 293 -3.52 13.68 11.30
CA ARG A 293 -2.84 14.46 12.34
C ARG A 293 -1.51 13.81 12.69
N ALA A 294 -0.46 14.59 12.69
CA ALA A 294 0.81 14.23 13.27
C ALA A 294 0.75 14.47 14.77
N LEU A 295 0.74 13.40 15.57
CA LEU A 295 0.70 13.49 17.02
C LEU A 295 2.10 13.69 17.60
N ARG A 296 3.10 13.13 16.93
CA ARG A 296 4.51 13.29 17.22
C ARG A 296 5.32 13.05 15.97
N ALA A 297 6.24 13.93 15.64
CA ALA A 297 7.03 13.81 14.44
C ALA A 297 8.40 14.44 14.62
N GLU A 298 9.45 13.69 14.32
CA GLU A 298 10.82 14.15 14.17
C GLU A 298 11.45 13.38 13.01
N ALA A 299 11.74 14.09 11.92
CA ALA A 299 12.21 13.51 10.67
C ALA A 299 13.49 12.70 10.89
N GLY A 300 13.48 11.45 10.41
CA GLY A 300 14.60 10.51 10.56
C GLY A 300 14.68 9.81 11.93
N LYS A 301 13.81 10.10 12.90
CA LYS A 301 13.81 9.47 14.23
C LYS A 301 12.53 8.68 14.50
N HIS A 302 11.40 9.35 14.50
CA HIS A 302 10.10 8.74 14.73
C HIS A 302 8.97 9.55 14.13
N VAL A 303 7.85 8.88 13.88
CA VAL A 303 6.59 9.53 13.50
C VAL A 303 5.42 8.76 14.10
N VAL A 304 4.44 9.49 14.61
CA VAL A 304 3.17 9.00 15.15
C VAL A 304 2.05 9.81 14.52
N VAL A 305 1.15 9.14 13.83
CA VAL A 305 -0.02 9.78 13.22
C VAL A 305 -1.32 9.21 13.77
N ALA A 306 -2.37 10.03 13.77
CA ALA A 306 -3.75 9.60 13.89
C ALA A 306 -4.52 10.02 12.65
N LYS A 307 -5.17 9.05 11.99
CA LYS A 307 -5.98 9.28 10.79
C LYS A 307 -7.44 8.91 11.05
N ARG A 308 -8.35 9.67 10.46
CA ARG A 308 -9.79 9.44 10.61
C ARG A 308 -10.42 8.94 9.31
N LYS A 309 -11.30 7.95 9.46
CA LYS A 309 -12.24 7.55 8.41
C LYS A 309 -13.61 7.31 9.04
N GLY A 310 -14.57 8.17 8.71
CA GLY A 310 -15.88 8.13 9.35
C GLY A 310 -15.80 8.25 10.88
N ALA A 311 -16.34 7.27 11.59
CA ALA A 311 -16.32 7.23 13.06
C ALA A 311 -15.02 6.68 13.64
N LYS A 312 -14.22 5.95 12.85
CA LYS A 312 -13.01 5.27 13.33
C LYS A 312 -11.77 6.17 13.28
N ARG A 313 -10.83 5.88 14.17
CA ARG A 313 -9.49 6.45 14.17
C ARG A 313 -8.47 5.33 14.04
N TYR A 314 -7.48 5.56 13.21
CA TYR A 314 -6.36 4.65 12.98
C TYR A 314 -5.07 5.37 13.39
N LEU A 315 -4.26 4.71 14.19
CA LEU A 315 -2.98 5.24 14.64
C LEU A 315 -1.86 4.39 14.06
N GLY A 316 -0.81 5.05 13.57
CA GLY A 316 0.40 4.39 13.09
C GLY A 316 1.62 5.09 13.64
N ALA A 317 2.57 4.32 14.15
CA ALA A 317 3.83 4.81 14.68
C ALA A 317 4.99 3.94 14.21
N ILE A 318 6.09 4.56 13.81
CA ILE A 318 7.34 3.88 13.45
C ILE A 318 8.56 4.61 14.00
N ARG A 319 9.61 3.85 14.24
CA ARG A 319 10.95 4.37 14.59
C ARG A 319 12.04 3.56 13.89
N ALA A 320 13.25 4.15 13.83
CA ALA A 320 14.46 3.44 13.44
C ALA A 320 15.51 3.52 14.56
N GLY A 321 16.54 2.67 14.44
CA GLY A 321 17.70 2.70 15.34
C GLY A 321 17.41 2.27 16.77
N ASP A 322 18.37 2.56 17.63
CA ASP A 322 18.43 2.06 19.00
C ASP A 322 18.32 3.16 20.08
N ASP A 323 18.02 4.43 19.69
CA ASP A 323 17.93 5.52 20.66
C ASP A 323 16.79 5.23 21.67
N PRO A 324 17.09 5.12 22.98
CA PRO A 324 16.08 4.86 23.99
C PRO A 324 15.02 5.96 24.10
N GLN A 325 15.32 7.20 23.69
CA GLN A 325 14.38 8.34 23.77
C GLN A 325 13.25 8.19 22.75
N ASP A 326 13.49 7.46 21.66
CA ASP A 326 12.49 7.18 20.63
C ASP A 326 11.70 5.89 20.89
N ALA A 327 12.00 5.18 21.99
CA ALA A 327 11.43 3.86 22.27
C ALA A 327 10.03 3.91 22.87
N GLU A 328 9.71 4.95 23.63
CA GLU A 328 8.44 5.05 24.35
C GLU A 328 8.00 6.51 24.48
N PHE A 329 6.74 6.78 24.13
CA PHE A 329 6.10 8.08 24.32
C PHE A 329 4.70 7.93 24.88
N GLU A 330 4.23 8.97 25.53
CA GLU A 330 2.83 9.14 25.87
C GLU A 330 2.14 10.01 24.80
N ILE A 331 0.99 9.54 24.32
CA ILE A 331 0.19 10.21 23.33
C ILE A 331 -1.18 10.54 23.93
N PRO A 332 -1.58 11.83 23.96
CA PRO A 332 -2.92 12.22 24.40
C PRO A 332 -3.98 11.86 23.37
N LEU A 333 -5.12 11.35 23.80
CA LEU A 333 -6.27 11.02 22.95
C LEU A 333 -7.25 12.20 22.80
N ASP A 334 -6.78 13.44 22.83
CA ASP A 334 -7.59 14.66 22.73
C ASP A 334 -8.32 14.81 21.39
N PHE A 335 -7.85 14.10 20.37
CA PHE A 335 -8.48 14.05 19.04
C PHE A 335 -9.75 13.20 18.98
N LEU A 336 -10.08 12.46 20.03
CA LEU A 336 -11.34 11.72 20.11
C LEU A 336 -12.51 12.68 20.33
N ALA A 337 -13.66 12.37 19.74
CA ALA A 337 -14.83 13.23 19.81
C ALA A 337 -15.72 12.84 21.03
N GLY A 338 -16.27 13.86 21.71
CA GLY A 338 -17.24 13.66 22.78
C GLY A 338 -16.67 12.97 24.03
N ASP A 339 -17.57 12.77 25.00
CA ASP A 339 -17.26 12.11 26.29
C ASP A 339 -17.94 10.73 26.31
N ARG A 340 -17.30 9.77 25.64
CA ARG A 340 -17.77 8.38 25.56
C ARG A 340 -16.61 7.41 25.59
N ASP A 341 -16.91 6.15 25.89
CA ASP A 341 -15.96 5.06 25.78
C ASP A 341 -15.76 4.63 24.32
N TYR A 342 -14.52 4.33 23.98
CA TYR A 342 -14.12 3.76 22.71
C TYR A 342 -13.38 2.45 22.97
N ARG A 343 -13.55 1.49 22.07
CA ARG A 343 -12.71 0.29 22.06
C ARG A 343 -11.47 0.59 21.23
N MET A 344 -10.29 0.38 21.80
CA MET A 344 -9.02 0.43 21.09
C MET A 344 -8.43 -0.97 20.96
N THR A 345 -8.13 -1.38 19.74
CA THR A 345 -7.33 -2.58 19.44
C THR A 345 -5.98 -2.15 18.89
N SER A 346 -4.89 -2.51 19.58
CA SER A 346 -3.53 -2.20 19.15
C SER A 346 -2.72 -3.44 18.83
N PHE A 347 -1.75 -3.27 17.92
CA PHE A 347 -0.67 -4.22 17.62
C PHE A 347 0.65 -3.53 17.92
N GLU A 348 1.42 -4.13 18.81
CA GLU A 348 2.60 -3.54 19.44
C GLU A 348 3.78 -4.50 19.27
N ASP A 349 4.99 -3.97 19.22
CA ASP A 349 6.18 -4.79 19.31
C ASP A 349 6.21 -5.62 20.60
N GLY A 350 6.50 -6.91 20.46
CA GLY A 350 6.66 -7.80 21.58
C GLY A 350 7.97 -7.53 22.35
N ILE A 351 8.10 -8.16 23.51
CA ILE A 351 9.26 -7.95 24.39
C ILE A 351 10.58 -8.39 23.74
N ASN A 352 10.54 -9.32 22.81
CA ASN A 352 11.71 -9.84 22.09
C ASN A 352 11.85 -9.28 20.66
N ALA A 353 11.02 -8.32 20.26
CA ALA A 353 11.01 -7.79 18.90
C ALA A 353 12.35 -7.17 18.48
N PHE A 354 13.17 -6.73 19.43
CA PHE A 354 14.54 -6.23 19.18
C PHE A 354 15.49 -7.29 18.58
N ARG A 355 15.16 -8.60 18.69
CA ARG A 355 15.90 -9.73 18.09
C ARG A 355 15.00 -10.58 17.19
N GLN A 356 13.78 -10.86 17.64
CA GLN A 356 12.76 -11.63 16.93
C GLN A 356 11.72 -10.66 16.36
N ALA A 357 12.00 -10.13 15.19
CA ALA A 357 11.22 -9.03 14.60
C ALA A 357 9.73 -9.37 14.35
N MET A 358 9.37 -10.66 14.33
CA MET A 358 7.98 -11.11 14.21
C MET A 358 7.25 -11.19 15.56
N ASP A 359 7.93 -10.92 16.71
CA ASP A 359 7.30 -10.91 18.02
C ASP A 359 6.44 -9.64 18.17
N TYR A 360 5.13 -9.84 18.31
CA TYR A 360 4.17 -8.75 18.50
C TYR A 360 3.14 -9.13 19.57
N ARG A 361 2.39 -8.13 20.03
CA ARG A 361 1.28 -8.29 20.96
C ARG A 361 0.06 -7.55 20.45
N LYS A 362 -1.07 -8.23 20.41
CA LYS A 362 -2.37 -7.61 20.27
C LYS A 362 -2.93 -7.29 21.64
N LYS A 363 -3.45 -6.07 21.82
CA LYS A 363 -4.13 -5.63 23.04
C LYS A 363 -5.46 -4.98 22.71
N GLU A 364 -6.44 -5.20 23.59
CA GLU A 364 -7.73 -4.53 23.53
C GLU A 364 -7.97 -3.82 24.87
N ARG A 365 -8.42 -2.57 24.80
CA ARG A 365 -8.76 -1.78 25.98
C ARG A 365 -9.82 -0.73 25.68
N GLN A 366 -10.53 -0.29 26.72
CA GLN A 366 -11.37 0.88 26.66
C GLN A 366 -10.51 2.14 26.83
N VAL A 367 -10.84 3.17 26.06
CA VAL A 367 -10.17 4.48 26.13
C VAL A 367 -11.20 5.60 25.96
N ARG A 368 -10.86 6.79 26.47
CA ARG A 368 -11.68 8.01 26.36
C ARG A 368 -10.85 9.18 25.86
N ARG A 369 -11.56 10.23 25.45
CA ARG A 369 -10.91 11.52 25.22
C ARG A 369 -10.18 11.97 26.47
N GLY A 370 -8.95 12.47 26.30
CA GLY A 370 -8.09 12.94 27.38
C GLY A 370 -7.25 11.84 28.07
N ASP A 371 -7.49 10.57 27.75
CA ASP A 371 -6.58 9.52 28.21
C ASP A 371 -5.22 9.68 27.55
N MET A 372 -4.19 9.25 28.29
CA MET A 372 -2.83 9.11 27.77
C MET A 372 -2.57 7.65 27.41
N ILE A 373 -2.01 7.40 26.24
CA ILE A 373 -1.57 6.07 25.85
C ILE A 373 -0.07 5.99 25.68
N ALA A 374 0.55 4.97 26.29
CA ALA A 374 1.95 4.68 26.04
C ALA A 374 2.10 3.94 24.71
N VAL A 375 2.90 4.48 23.81
CA VAL A 375 3.35 3.86 22.57
C VAL A 375 4.78 3.42 22.77
N ARG A 376 5.00 2.11 22.75
CA ARG A 376 6.34 1.53 22.92
C ARG A 376 6.72 0.76 21.67
N MET A 377 7.93 1.03 21.15
CA MET A 377 8.47 0.41 19.96
C MET A 377 9.88 -0.14 20.22
N ALA A 378 10.17 -1.32 19.69
CA ALA A 378 11.52 -1.86 19.62
C ALA A 378 12.38 -1.07 18.60
N ARG A 379 13.67 -1.35 18.52
CA ARG A 379 14.50 -0.84 17.41
C ARG A 379 13.92 -1.30 16.08
N ASN A 380 13.94 -0.43 15.08
CA ASN A 380 13.33 -0.70 13.77
C ASN A 380 11.87 -1.17 13.89
N GLY A 381 11.19 -0.63 14.87
CA GLY A 381 9.89 -1.09 15.33
C GLY A 381 8.73 -0.22 14.94
N GLY A 382 7.55 -0.69 15.29
CA GLY A 382 6.29 0.01 15.06
C GLY A 382 5.22 -0.29 16.10
N TRP A 383 4.17 0.49 16.00
CA TRP A 383 2.96 0.35 16.78
C TRP A 383 1.78 0.83 15.95
N THR A 384 0.66 0.13 16.01
CA THR A 384 -0.54 0.56 15.29
C THR A 384 -1.79 0.22 16.06
N ALA A 385 -2.87 1.00 15.85
CA ALA A 385 -4.15 0.75 16.51
C ALA A 385 -5.33 1.23 15.67
N VAL A 386 -6.50 0.66 15.96
CA VAL A 386 -7.81 1.18 15.57
C VAL A 386 -8.61 1.51 16.82
N ILE A 387 -9.30 2.66 16.82
CA ILE A 387 -10.20 3.13 17.87
C ILE A 387 -11.60 3.32 17.27
N GLU A 388 -12.59 2.63 17.83
CA GLU A 388 -13.97 2.59 17.33
C GLU A 388 -15.05 2.67 18.42
#